data_4b467c6a2a245b48cc558e3761bb1cdf
#
_entry.id   4b467c6a2a245b48cc558e3761bb1cdf
#
_cell.length_a   1.000
_cell.length_b   1.000
_cell.length_c   1.000
_cell.angle_alpha   90.00
_cell.angle_beta   90.00
_cell.angle_gamma   90.00
#
_symmetry.space_group_name_H-M   'P 1'
#
loop_
_entity.id
_entity.type
_entity.pdbx_description
1 polymer ?
#
loop_
_entity_poly.entity_id
_entity_poly.type
_entity_poly.pdbx_seq_one_letter_code
_entity_poly.pdbx_strand_id
1 'polypeptide(L)'
;MQKNTFNNLRLICFTVVLITIVIASAFLVGTFYPNKWTTLNIQKDFHKKEVKEVIYLGLVQPEFEYTDKASFITATGKCIDYLNFTTDRLSRVPTSMIIAMAGVESGWGTSRFANEGNALFGVRTWDETVPQIKPLDLPNADFGVKKYKTKCDSVKDMVRILNSHPAYEKFREELEKQIDAGKWEYKALLNGITAW
;
A
#
# COMPACT_ATOMS: atom_id res chain seq x y z
N MET A 1 12.11 40.43 57.69
CA MET A 1 11.64 40.62 56.30
C MET A 1 12.54 40.02 55.23
N GLN A 2 13.85 39.98 55.41
CA GLN A 2 14.83 39.47 54.41
C GLN A 2 14.78 37.96 54.11
N LYS A 3 14.38 37.09 55.04
CA LYS A 3 14.38 35.62 54.89
C LYS A 3 13.32 35.10 53.88
N ASN A 4 12.15 35.78 53.82
CA ASN A 4 11.07 35.40 52.91
C ASN A 4 11.39 35.76 51.42
N THR A 5 12.07 36.87 51.21
CA THR A 5 12.47 37.32 49.85
C THR A 5 13.49 36.39 49.24
N PHE A 6 14.43 35.86 50.06
CA PHE A 6 15.47 34.91 49.62
C PHE A 6 14.88 33.51 49.29
N ASN A 7 13.88 33.07 50.05
CA ASN A 7 13.18 31.82 49.77
C ASN A 7 12.33 31.92 48.52
N ASN A 8 11.67 33.03 48.28
CA ASN A 8 10.89 33.29 47.08
C ASN A 8 11.78 33.35 45.80
N LEU A 9 12.96 33.99 45.93
CA LEU A 9 13.93 34.04 44.82
C LEU A 9 14.47 32.65 44.46
N ARG A 10 14.78 31.83 45.47
CA ARG A 10 15.18 30.42 45.24
C ARG A 10 14.09 29.61 44.56
N LEU A 11 12.86 29.76 44.99
CA LEU A 11 11.72 29.07 44.40
C LEU A 11 11.54 29.48 42.92
N ILE A 12 11.63 30.78 42.62
CA ILE A 12 11.55 31.29 41.25
C ILE A 12 12.67 30.75 40.38
N CYS A 13 13.93 30.76 40.87
CA CYS A 13 15.04 30.19 40.13
C CYS A 13 14.84 28.70 39.86
N PHE A 14 14.37 27.96 40.85
CA PHE A 14 14.13 26.50 40.69
C PHE A 14 13.00 26.22 39.66
N THR A 15 11.90 26.97 39.69
CA THR A 15 10.82 26.84 38.72
C THR A 15 11.27 27.18 37.30
N VAL A 16 12.10 28.21 37.11
CA VAL A 16 12.64 28.58 35.78
C VAL A 16 13.55 27.48 35.27
N VAL A 17 14.45 26.94 36.09
CA VAL A 17 15.31 25.81 35.67
C VAL A 17 14.48 24.58 35.31
N LEU A 18 13.45 24.25 36.07
CA LEU A 18 12.58 23.12 35.77
C LEU A 18 11.81 23.30 34.46
N ILE A 19 11.30 24.48 34.20
CA ILE A 19 10.63 24.83 32.93
C ILE A 19 11.60 24.71 31.74
N THR A 20 12.83 25.21 31.88
CA THR A 20 13.83 25.10 30.80
C THR A 20 14.23 23.67 30.52
N ILE A 21 14.34 22.81 31.54
CA ILE A 21 14.61 21.36 31.36
C ILE A 21 13.44 20.71 30.61
N VAL A 22 12.20 21.01 30.99
CA VAL A 22 11.01 20.44 30.31
C VAL A 22 10.95 20.87 28.85
N ILE A 23 11.20 22.17 28.55
CA ILE A 23 11.23 22.67 27.17
C ILE A 23 12.36 22.01 26.36
N ALA A 24 13.56 21.91 26.94
CA ALA A 24 14.70 21.27 26.29
C ALA A 24 14.45 19.78 26.00
N SER A 25 13.85 19.05 26.98
CA SER A 25 13.52 17.64 26.77
C SER A 25 12.42 17.45 25.72
N ALA A 26 11.39 18.28 25.71
CA ALA A 26 10.34 18.26 24.69
C ALA A 26 10.89 18.57 23.29
N PHE A 27 11.83 19.54 23.19
CA PHE A 27 12.51 19.86 21.94
C PHE A 27 13.38 18.69 21.45
N LEU A 28 14.17 18.07 22.33
CA LEU A 28 15.01 16.92 21.99
C LEU A 28 14.17 15.73 21.52
N VAL A 29 13.08 15.41 22.24
CA VAL A 29 12.18 14.33 21.83
C VAL A 29 11.50 14.65 20.50
N GLY A 30 11.01 15.88 20.31
CA GLY A 30 10.39 16.29 19.04
C GLY A 30 11.34 16.31 17.85
N THR A 31 12.63 16.55 18.08
CA THR A 31 13.65 16.62 17.00
C THR A 31 14.21 15.25 16.64
N PHE A 32 14.46 14.39 17.62
CA PHE A 32 15.12 13.09 17.40
C PHE A 32 14.13 11.92 17.23
N TYR A 33 12.88 12.10 17.61
CA TYR A 33 11.80 11.11 17.38
C TYR A 33 10.73 11.72 16.50
N PRO A 34 10.89 11.70 15.17
CA PRO A 34 9.89 12.23 14.25
C PRO A 34 8.56 11.50 14.49
N ASN A 35 7.51 12.27 14.69
CA ASN A 35 6.19 11.69 14.89
C ASN A 35 5.66 11.08 13.57
N LYS A 36 4.73 10.13 13.68
CA LYS A 36 4.14 9.40 12.55
C LYS A 36 3.58 10.36 11.47
N TRP A 37 3.02 11.50 11.87
CA TRP A 37 2.47 12.51 10.96
C TRP A 37 3.56 13.19 10.13
N THR A 38 4.68 13.57 10.74
CA THR A 38 5.82 14.19 10.05
C THR A 38 6.44 13.20 9.05
N THR A 39 6.60 11.94 9.46
CA THR A 39 7.12 10.87 8.59
C THR A 39 6.21 10.65 7.38
N LEU A 40 4.89 10.56 7.59
CA LEU A 40 3.91 10.41 6.52
C LEU A 40 3.90 11.60 5.54
N ASN A 41 4.05 12.83 6.02
CA ASN A 41 4.10 14.01 5.16
C ASN A 41 5.38 14.03 4.31
N ILE A 42 6.53 13.71 4.91
CA ILE A 42 7.80 13.61 4.19
C ILE A 42 7.69 12.54 3.10
N GLN A 43 7.13 11.36 3.42
CA GLN A 43 6.92 10.29 2.45
C GLN A 43 6.00 10.73 1.29
N LYS A 44 4.89 11.43 1.59
CA LYS A 44 3.99 11.95 0.56
C LYS A 44 4.67 12.95 -0.37
N ASP A 45 5.56 13.79 0.15
CA ASP A 45 6.29 14.78 -0.66
C ASP A 45 7.35 14.11 -1.53
N PHE A 46 8.04 13.08 -1.03
CA PHE A 46 8.94 12.26 -1.84
C PHE A 46 8.16 11.55 -2.96
N HIS A 47 7.05 10.92 -2.63
CA HIS A 47 6.21 10.25 -3.63
C HIS A 47 5.71 11.20 -4.72
N LYS A 48 5.28 12.42 -4.38
CA LYS A 48 4.90 13.43 -5.38
C LYS A 48 6.05 13.80 -6.33
N LYS A 49 7.29 13.80 -5.83
CA LYS A 49 8.47 14.05 -6.67
C LYS A 49 8.75 12.86 -7.59
N GLU A 50 8.70 11.62 -7.07
CA GLU A 50 8.85 10.40 -7.86
C GLU A 50 7.82 10.32 -8.99
N VAL A 51 6.53 10.57 -8.69
CA VAL A 51 5.46 10.59 -9.70
C VAL A 51 5.70 11.65 -10.77
N LYS A 52 6.16 12.86 -10.40
CA LYS A 52 6.51 13.89 -11.37
C LYS A 52 7.67 13.47 -12.27
N GLU A 53 8.65 12.80 -11.72
CA GLU A 53 9.82 12.29 -12.45
C GLU A 53 9.42 11.17 -13.42
N VAL A 54 8.55 10.24 -13.00
CA VAL A 54 7.94 9.21 -13.85
C VAL A 54 7.21 9.82 -15.05
N ILE A 55 6.40 10.86 -14.80
CA ILE A 55 5.68 11.58 -15.86
C ILE A 55 6.66 12.32 -16.78
N TYR A 56 7.67 12.97 -16.22
CA TYR A 56 8.71 13.68 -16.98
C TYR A 56 9.53 12.74 -17.87
N LEU A 57 9.85 11.54 -17.37
CA LEU A 57 10.55 10.49 -18.13
C LEU A 57 9.66 9.78 -19.15
N GLY A 58 8.36 10.10 -19.22
CA GLY A 58 7.43 9.48 -20.14
C GLY A 58 7.19 8.00 -19.89
N LEU A 59 7.39 7.52 -18.65
CA LEU A 59 7.13 6.14 -18.29
C LEU A 59 5.61 5.87 -18.37
N VAL A 60 5.25 4.97 -19.25
CA VAL A 60 3.87 4.51 -19.46
C VAL A 60 3.67 3.12 -18.87
N GLN A 61 2.41 2.78 -18.58
CA GLN A 61 2.06 1.44 -18.16
C GLN A 61 2.56 0.40 -19.17
N PRO A 62 3.29 -0.66 -18.72
CA PRO A 62 3.84 -1.66 -19.63
C PRO A 62 2.73 -2.46 -20.31
N GLU A 63 2.96 -2.89 -21.52
CA GLU A 63 2.14 -3.88 -22.21
C GLU A 63 2.25 -5.23 -21.52
N PHE A 64 1.12 -5.95 -21.43
CA PHE A 64 1.04 -7.24 -20.77
C PHE A 64 0.97 -8.36 -21.80
N GLU A 65 2.12 -8.73 -22.32
CA GLU A 65 2.26 -9.80 -23.30
C GLU A 65 2.88 -11.06 -22.67
N TYR A 66 2.32 -12.23 -22.95
CA TYR A 66 2.81 -13.52 -22.48
C TYR A 66 2.33 -14.65 -23.39
N THR A 67 3.14 -15.69 -23.46
CA THR A 67 2.86 -16.94 -24.21
C THR A 67 2.91 -18.17 -23.32
N ASP A 68 3.58 -18.07 -22.18
CA ASP A 68 3.80 -19.13 -21.22
C ASP A 68 3.84 -18.59 -19.77
N LYS A 69 4.03 -19.48 -18.80
CA LYS A 69 4.09 -19.11 -17.37
C LYS A 69 5.27 -18.17 -17.06
N ALA A 70 6.41 -18.34 -17.68
CA ALA A 70 7.59 -17.53 -17.41
C ALA A 70 7.39 -16.09 -17.90
N SER A 71 6.86 -15.92 -19.10
CA SER A 71 6.52 -14.63 -19.67
C SER A 71 5.35 -13.97 -18.93
N PHE A 72 4.35 -14.75 -18.44
CA PHE A 72 3.29 -14.24 -17.57
C PHE A 72 3.84 -13.67 -16.24
N ILE A 73 4.77 -14.39 -15.59
CA ILE A 73 5.46 -13.93 -14.38
C ILE A 73 6.19 -12.61 -14.66
N THR A 74 6.93 -12.56 -15.78
CA THR A 74 7.67 -11.36 -16.19
C THR A 74 6.73 -10.18 -16.47
N ALA A 75 5.64 -10.39 -17.21
CA ALA A 75 4.67 -9.35 -17.53
C ALA A 75 3.97 -8.82 -16.26
N THR A 76 3.57 -9.73 -15.36
CA THR A 76 2.99 -9.34 -14.07
C THR A 76 3.99 -8.55 -13.23
N GLY A 77 5.25 -8.98 -13.16
CA GLY A 77 6.33 -8.29 -12.47
C GLY A 77 6.52 -6.87 -12.98
N LYS A 78 6.60 -6.67 -14.30
CA LYS A 78 6.72 -5.33 -14.91
C LYS A 78 5.57 -4.40 -14.51
N CYS A 79 4.32 -4.90 -14.46
CA CYS A 79 3.19 -4.11 -13.99
C CYS A 79 3.34 -3.68 -12.53
N ILE A 80 3.82 -4.59 -11.66
CA ILE A 80 4.00 -4.29 -10.24
C ILE A 80 5.16 -3.32 -10.05
N ASP A 81 6.25 -3.48 -10.76
CA ASP A 81 7.38 -2.56 -10.71
C ASP A 81 6.94 -1.15 -11.13
N TYR A 82 6.18 -1.03 -12.23
CA TYR A 82 5.58 0.24 -12.64
C TYR A 82 4.67 0.83 -11.54
N LEU A 83 3.83 0.02 -10.90
CA LEU A 83 2.98 0.46 -9.80
C LEU A 83 3.80 0.89 -8.60
N ASN A 84 4.89 0.20 -8.27
CA ASN A 84 5.77 0.56 -7.15
C ASN A 84 6.46 1.90 -7.36
N PHE A 85 6.74 2.31 -8.61
CA PHE A 85 7.21 3.66 -8.92
C PHE A 85 6.14 4.73 -8.71
N THR A 86 4.87 4.39 -8.91
CA THR A 86 3.74 5.33 -8.88
C THR A 86 2.90 5.25 -7.61
N THR A 87 3.22 4.32 -6.70
CA THR A 87 2.48 4.06 -5.47
C THR A 87 3.33 4.36 -4.25
N ASP A 88 2.72 4.97 -3.22
CA ASP A 88 3.36 5.25 -1.94
C ASP A 88 4.00 3.98 -1.35
N ARG A 89 5.16 4.14 -0.72
CA ARG A 89 5.95 3.04 -0.11
C ARG A 89 5.10 2.15 0.80
N LEU A 90 4.25 2.73 1.65
CA LEU A 90 3.39 1.99 2.57
C LEU A 90 2.26 1.22 1.88
N SER A 91 1.98 1.54 0.62
CA SER A 91 0.98 0.87 -0.20
C SER A 91 1.59 -0.16 -1.16
N ARG A 92 2.90 -0.34 -1.14
CA ARG A 92 3.60 -1.32 -1.96
C ARG A 92 3.44 -2.71 -1.37
N VAL A 93 3.03 -3.65 -2.19
CA VAL A 93 2.86 -5.05 -1.81
C VAL A 93 4.02 -5.90 -2.36
N PRO A 94 4.37 -7.02 -1.72
CA PRO A 94 5.42 -7.89 -2.22
C PRO A 94 5.12 -8.40 -3.64
N THR A 95 6.01 -8.12 -4.59
CA THR A 95 5.85 -8.47 -6.01
C THR A 95 5.56 -9.96 -6.21
N SER A 96 6.31 -10.83 -5.53
CA SER A 96 6.12 -12.28 -5.63
C SER A 96 4.76 -12.76 -5.12
N MET A 97 4.17 -12.10 -4.13
CA MET A 97 2.84 -12.42 -3.63
C MET A 97 1.77 -12.13 -4.68
N ILE A 98 1.80 -10.96 -5.31
CA ILE A 98 0.83 -10.60 -6.34
C ILE A 98 1.00 -11.48 -7.59
N ILE A 99 2.23 -11.83 -7.98
CA ILE A 99 2.48 -12.77 -9.07
C ILE A 99 1.86 -14.13 -8.76
N ALA A 100 2.07 -14.67 -7.57
CA ALA A 100 1.52 -15.95 -7.15
C ALA A 100 -0.02 -15.92 -7.16
N MET A 101 -0.63 -14.88 -6.59
CA MET A 101 -2.08 -14.70 -6.61
C MET A 101 -2.62 -14.62 -8.04
N ALA A 102 -2.04 -13.78 -8.90
CA ALA A 102 -2.44 -13.66 -10.29
C ALA A 102 -2.33 -15.00 -11.03
N GLY A 103 -1.24 -15.75 -10.81
CA GLY A 103 -1.02 -17.06 -11.41
C GLY A 103 -2.08 -18.08 -11.00
N VAL A 104 -2.37 -18.18 -9.71
CA VAL A 104 -3.35 -19.14 -9.18
C VAL A 104 -4.76 -18.80 -9.64
N GLU A 105 -5.18 -17.54 -9.45
CA GLU A 105 -6.55 -17.08 -9.71
C GLU A 105 -6.89 -17.09 -11.23
N SER A 106 -5.94 -16.74 -12.07
CA SER A 106 -6.18 -16.69 -13.53
C SER A 106 -5.77 -17.96 -14.29
N GLY A 107 -5.25 -18.97 -13.60
CA GLY A 107 -4.62 -20.12 -14.27
C GLY A 107 -3.45 -19.70 -15.14
N TRP A 108 -2.58 -18.83 -14.63
CA TRP A 108 -1.46 -18.23 -15.37
C TRP A 108 -1.92 -17.44 -16.62
N GLY A 109 -3.06 -16.76 -16.50
CA GLY A 109 -3.63 -15.95 -17.56
C GLY A 109 -4.46 -16.73 -18.59
N THR A 110 -4.68 -18.04 -18.43
CA THR A 110 -5.43 -18.86 -19.38
C THR A 110 -6.94 -18.87 -19.14
N SER A 111 -7.41 -18.40 -17.98
CA SER A 111 -8.84 -18.38 -17.66
C SER A 111 -9.63 -17.50 -18.62
N ARG A 112 -10.93 -17.80 -18.78
CA ARG A 112 -11.86 -17.00 -19.58
C ARG A 112 -11.88 -15.54 -19.11
N PHE A 113 -11.90 -15.30 -17.80
CA PHE A 113 -11.94 -13.94 -17.26
C PHE A 113 -10.64 -13.17 -17.56
N ALA A 114 -9.49 -13.85 -17.55
CA ALA A 114 -8.22 -13.24 -17.94
C ALA A 114 -8.17 -12.88 -19.43
N ASN A 115 -8.78 -13.73 -20.29
CA ASN A 115 -8.75 -13.53 -21.74
C ASN A 115 -9.81 -12.55 -22.24
N GLU A 116 -11.06 -12.67 -21.78
CA GLU A 116 -12.18 -11.83 -22.22
C GLU A 116 -12.29 -10.50 -21.47
N GLY A 117 -11.77 -10.44 -20.25
CA GLY A 117 -11.93 -9.30 -19.36
C GLY A 117 -10.67 -8.72 -18.77
N ASN A 118 -9.48 -9.21 -19.13
CA ASN A 118 -8.21 -8.82 -18.52
C ASN A 118 -8.21 -8.94 -16.98
N ALA A 119 -9.07 -9.82 -16.42
CA ALA A 119 -9.30 -9.98 -15.00
C ALA A 119 -8.42 -11.11 -14.45
N LEU A 120 -7.34 -10.76 -13.76
CA LEU A 120 -6.38 -11.72 -13.22
C LEU A 120 -6.76 -12.25 -11.82
N PHE A 121 -7.67 -11.59 -11.10
CA PHE A 121 -7.97 -11.88 -9.69
C PHE A 121 -9.46 -12.15 -9.42
N GLY A 122 -10.28 -12.30 -10.43
CA GLY A 122 -11.69 -12.62 -10.26
C GLY A 122 -12.50 -11.62 -9.41
N VAL A 123 -12.08 -10.36 -9.34
CA VAL A 123 -12.74 -9.33 -8.51
C VAL A 123 -14.19 -9.17 -8.93
N ARG A 124 -15.11 -9.41 -7.99
CA ARG A 124 -16.55 -9.30 -8.22
C ARG A 124 -17.04 -7.86 -8.12
N THR A 125 -18.14 -7.57 -8.82
CA THR A 125 -18.89 -6.33 -8.69
C THR A 125 -20.39 -6.63 -8.79
N TRP A 126 -21.20 -5.91 -7.99
CA TRP A 126 -22.66 -5.90 -8.01
C TRP A 126 -23.19 -4.63 -8.66
N ASP A 127 -22.28 -3.72 -9.06
CA ASP A 127 -22.63 -2.49 -9.76
C ASP A 127 -22.71 -2.77 -11.28
N GLU A 128 -23.93 -2.71 -11.82
CA GLU A 128 -24.20 -2.96 -13.24
C GLU A 128 -23.57 -1.93 -14.16
N THR A 129 -23.20 -0.75 -13.65
CA THR A 129 -22.53 0.29 -14.44
C THR A 129 -21.04 -0.03 -14.68
N VAL A 130 -20.47 -0.94 -13.87
CA VAL A 130 -19.09 -1.40 -14.04
C VAL A 130 -19.03 -2.50 -15.09
N PRO A 131 -18.18 -2.38 -16.12
CA PRO A 131 -17.97 -3.44 -17.10
C PRO A 131 -17.62 -4.76 -16.42
N GLN A 132 -18.39 -5.83 -16.74
CA GLN A 132 -18.28 -7.10 -16.04
C GLN A 132 -18.58 -8.28 -16.97
N ILE A 133 -18.16 -9.48 -16.57
CA ILE A 133 -18.45 -10.75 -17.23
C ILE A 133 -19.22 -11.62 -16.25
N LYS A 134 -20.38 -12.12 -16.66
CA LYS A 134 -21.17 -13.08 -15.86
C LYS A 134 -20.53 -14.47 -15.85
N PRO A 135 -20.57 -15.22 -14.72
CA PRO A 135 -20.20 -16.63 -14.70
C PRO A 135 -21.05 -17.45 -15.67
N LEU A 136 -20.46 -18.44 -16.35
CA LEU A 136 -21.19 -19.28 -17.31
C LEU A 136 -22.28 -20.09 -16.64
N ASP A 137 -21.98 -20.63 -15.47
CA ASP A 137 -22.92 -21.49 -14.72
C ASP A 137 -24.03 -20.69 -14.00
N LEU A 138 -23.87 -19.36 -13.92
CA LEU A 138 -24.78 -18.44 -13.24
C LEU A 138 -25.00 -17.18 -14.09
N PRO A 139 -25.63 -17.29 -15.27
CA PRO A 139 -25.79 -16.15 -16.19
C PRO A 139 -26.68 -15.03 -15.60
N ASN A 140 -27.58 -15.39 -14.68
CA ASN A 140 -28.50 -14.47 -14.01
C ASN A 140 -28.02 -14.05 -12.61
N ALA A 141 -26.73 -14.26 -12.28
CA ALA A 141 -26.20 -13.81 -11.00
C ALA A 141 -26.34 -12.28 -10.86
N ASP A 142 -26.60 -11.81 -9.65
CA ASP A 142 -26.66 -10.40 -9.29
C ASP A 142 -25.26 -9.71 -9.32
N PHE A 143 -24.20 -10.48 -9.49
CA PHE A 143 -22.82 -10.03 -9.60
C PHE A 143 -22.16 -10.46 -10.92
N GLY A 144 -21.06 -9.83 -11.25
CA GLY A 144 -20.14 -10.27 -12.30
C GLY A 144 -18.69 -10.06 -11.90
N VAL A 145 -17.77 -10.61 -12.69
CA VAL A 145 -16.33 -10.36 -12.56
C VAL A 145 -16.00 -9.11 -13.35
N LYS A 146 -15.33 -8.14 -12.73
CA LYS A 146 -14.93 -6.87 -13.35
C LYS A 146 -14.09 -7.10 -14.61
N LYS A 147 -14.36 -6.31 -15.65
CA LYS A 147 -13.51 -6.20 -16.85
C LYS A 147 -12.59 -4.99 -16.70
N TYR A 148 -11.37 -5.15 -17.19
CA TYR A 148 -10.35 -4.10 -17.19
C TYR A 148 -9.92 -3.78 -18.62
N LYS A 149 -9.38 -2.57 -18.83
CA LYS A 149 -8.82 -2.20 -20.14
C LYS A 149 -7.56 -2.99 -20.44
N THR A 150 -6.72 -3.21 -19.41
CA THR A 150 -5.49 -3.98 -19.48
C THR A 150 -5.38 -4.94 -18.29
N LYS A 151 -4.53 -5.95 -18.39
CA LYS A 151 -4.21 -6.84 -17.27
C LYS A 151 -3.47 -6.10 -16.14
N CYS A 152 -2.67 -5.07 -16.48
CA CYS A 152 -2.05 -4.21 -15.47
C CYS A 152 -3.08 -3.41 -14.68
N ASP A 153 -4.21 -3.01 -15.26
CA ASP A 153 -5.30 -2.36 -14.51
C ASP A 153 -5.93 -3.32 -13.49
N SER A 154 -6.02 -4.61 -13.82
CA SER A 154 -6.44 -5.64 -12.88
C SER A 154 -5.46 -5.76 -11.70
N VAL A 155 -4.14 -5.77 -11.98
CA VAL A 155 -3.10 -5.75 -10.94
C VAL A 155 -3.23 -4.51 -10.06
N LYS A 156 -3.41 -3.34 -10.66
CA LYS A 156 -3.61 -2.07 -9.96
C LYS A 156 -4.83 -2.09 -9.04
N ASP A 157 -5.96 -2.61 -9.53
CA ASP A 157 -7.19 -2.71 -8.72
C ASP A 157 -7.00 -3.66 -7.53
N MET A 158 -6.29 -4.79 -7.72
CA MET A 158 -5.96 -5.72 -6.64
C MET A 158 -5.09 -5.08 -5.56
N VAL A 159 -4.02 -4.40 -5.95
CA VAL A 159 -3.17 -3.66 -5.01
C VAL A 159 -3.98 -2.60 -4.26
N ARG A 160 -4.86 -1.89 -4.94
CA ARG A 160 -5.78 -0.92 -4.31
C ARG A 160 -6.72 -1.59 -3.29
N ILE A 161 -7.31 -2.73 -3.63
CA ILE A 161 -8.22 -3.49 -2.75
C ILE A 161 -7.48 -3.91 -1.48
N LEU A 162 -6.29 -4.49 -1.59
CA LEU A 162 -5.48 -4.87 -0.43
C LEU A 162 -5.18 -3.69 0.49
N ASN A 163 -4.94 -2.51 -0.10
CA ASN A 163 -4.61 -1.29 0.65
C ASN A 163 -5.82 -0.54 1.21
N SER A 164 -7.04 -0.75 0.73
CA SER A 164 -8.19 0.07 1.10
C SER A 164 -9.39 -0.69 1.65
N HIS A 165 -9.56 -1.97 1.31
CA HIS A 165 -10.76 -2.71 1.73
C HIS A 165 -10.68 -3.09 3.21
N PRO A 166 -11.75 -2.90 4.02
CA PRO A 166 -11.75 -3.17 5.46
C PRO A 166 -11.35 -4.61 5.83
N ALA A 167 -11.73 -5.59 5.03
CA ALA A 167 -11.42 -7.00 5.27
C ALA A 167 -9.91 -7.31 5.32
N TYR A 168 -9.05 -6.42 4.79
CA TYR A 168 -7.59 -6.60 4.74
C TYR A 168 -6.84 -5.69 5.72
N GLU A 169 -7.47 -5.25 6.80
CA GLU A 169 -6.82 -4.42 7.83
C GLU A 169 -5.63 -5.15 8.47
N LYS A 170 -5.81 -6.41 8.87
CA LYS A 170 -4.72 -7.25 9.43
C LYS A 170 -3.55 -7.44 8.46
N PHE A 171 -3.85 -7.56 7.17
CA PHE A 171 -2.82 -7.61 6.13
C PHE A 171 -2.00 -6.32 6.11
N ARG A 172 -2.65 -5.15 6.17
CA ARG A 172 -1.97 -3.85 6.16
C ARG A 172 -1.12 -3.61 7.40
N GLU A 173 -1.61 -4.00 8.58
CA GLU A 173 -0.84 -3.91 9.82
C GLU A 173 0.44 -4.75 9.76
N GLU A 174 0.33 -5.95 9.22
CA GLU A 174 1.48 -6.83 9.04
C GLU A 174 2.42 -6.33 7.96
N LEU A 175 1.88 -5.81 6.85
CA LEU A 175 2.65 -5.20 5.77
C LEU A 175 3.50 -4.02 6.27
N GLU A 176 2.92 -3.11 7.07
CA GLU A 176 3.63 -1.96 7.66
C GLU A 176 4.82 -2.43 8.51
N LYS A 177 4.62 -3.43 9.39
CA LYS A 177 5.70 -4.00 10.22
C LYS A 177 6.84 -4.58 9.38
N GLN A 178 6.51 -5.29 8.30
CA GLN A 178 7.50 -5.95 7.46
C GLN A 178 8.25 -4.97 6.55
N ILE A 179 7.60 -3.90 6.09
CA ILE A 179 8.25 -2.80 5.37
C ILE A 179 9.32 -2.14 6.27
N ASP A 180 8.98 -1.88 7.53
CA ASP A 180 9.89 -1.26 8.49
C ASP A 180 11.05 -2.19 8.87
N ALA A 181 10.79 -3.49 8.96
CA ALA A 181 11.80 -4.52 9.22
C ALA A 181 12.69 -4.82 8.00
N GLY A 182 12.29 -4.43 6.80
CA GLY A 182 13.02 -4.72 5.55
C GLY A 182 13.07 -6.21 5.18
N LYS A 183 12.16 -7.02 5.72
CA LYS A 183 12.15 -8.48 5.53
C LYS A 183 10.73 -8.97 5.31
N TRP A 184 10.55 -9.84 4.31
CA TRP A 184 9.26 -10.43 3.99
C TRP A 184 9.04 -11.80 4.63
N GLU A 185 7.95 -11.93 5.40
CA GLU A 185 7.44 -13.18 5.94
C GLU A 185 6.05 -13.46 5.34
N TYR A 186 6.04 -14.12 4.20
CA TYR A 186 4.82 -14.31 3.38
C TYR A 186 3.70 -15.04 4.12
N LYS A 187 4.02 -15.99 5.00
CA LYS A 187 3.02 -16.73 5.78
C LYS A 187 2.21 -15.78 6.69
N ALA A 188 2.88 -14.83 7.34
CA ALA A 188 2.22 -13.84 8.18
C ALA A 188 1.33 -12.91 7.36
N LEU A 189 1.80 -12.44 6.18
CA LEU A 189 1.00 -11.63 5.26
C LEU A 189 -0.24 -12.38 4.76
N LEU A 190 -0.09 -13.64 4.35
CA LEU A 190 -1.19 -14.46 3.85
C LEU A 190 -2.27 -14.72 4.90
N ASN A 191 -1.90 -14.83 6.18
CA ASN A 191 -2.86 -14.94 7.27
C ASN A 191 -3.76 -13.69 7.42
N GLY A 192 -3.35 -12.56 6.87
CA GLY A 192 -4.14 -11.32 6.82
C GLY A 192 -5.14 -11.27 5.64
N ILE A 193 -5.08 -12.23 4.70
CA ILE A 193 -5.91 -12.26 3.47
C ILE A 193 -7.01 -13.34 3.58
N THR A 194 -7.55 -13.57 4.75
CA THR A 194 -8.54 -14.64 4.98
C THR A 194 -9.91 -14.39 4.35
N ALA A 195 -10.17 -13.17 3.86
CA ALA A 195 -11.43 -12.79 3.18
C ALA A 195 -11.35 -12.93 1.65
N TRP A 196 -10.30 -13.52 1.14
CA TRP A 196 -10.09 -13.78 -0.28
C TRP A 196 -10.90 -14.98 -0.77
#